data_88a18d289ead4b13f2314c79eb4572c1
#
_entry.id   88a18d289ead4b13f2314c79eb4572c1
#
_cell.length_a   1.000
_cell.length_b   1.000
_cell.length_c   1.000
_cell.angle_alpha   90.00
_cell.angle_beta   90.00
_cell.angle_gamma   90.00
#
_symmetry.space_group_name_H-M   'P 1'
#
loop_
_entity.id
_entity.type
_entity.pdbx_description
1 polymer ?
#
loop_
_entity_poly.entity_id
_entity_poly.type
_entity_poly.pdbx_seq_one_letter_code
_entity_poly.pdbx_strand_id
1 'polypeptide(L)'
;VVELDRPKRPARRAGAKSDPIDAERAARDALARTRLAQPKTGPERAALQMLLTARRAAVEGATDAQRQLQAMVITSPEPVRARFRGQTTRTMITTAAGLRPTSSSGDIAVITALTVLRELARRIRFLEAEALDHEKAIRAIVRSWRPDLLALTGVGPIVAATVLTAWSHPGRCRNDAAFAMLAGAAPIPASSGKTVRYRLNRSGDRQLNRALHTVTMTRLQRDERTRAYADRRRAEGKTDREIKRCLKRYIARELYRRLEHPASALDAA
;
A
#
# COMPACT_ATOMS: atom_id res chain seq x y z
N VAL A 1 18.69 19.28 9.51
CA VAL A 1 17.24 19.03 9.68
C VAL A 1 17.08 17.73 10.44
N VAL A 2 16.20 17.71 11.44
CA VAL A 2 15.90 16.52 12.25
C VAL A 2 14.39 16.22 12.19
N GLU A 3 14.03 14.95 12.36
CA GLU A 3 12.63 14.51 12.39
C GLU A 3 12.18 14.35 13.85
N LEU A 4 11.05 14.94 14.18
CA LEU A 4 10.40 14.76 15.47
C LEU A 4 9.15 13.92 15.34
N ASP A 5 8.99 12.97 16.24
CA ASP A 5 7.69 12.33 16.40
C ASP A 5 6.66 13.38 16.81
N ARG A 6 5.42 13.19 16.36
CA ARG A 6 4.32 14.05 16.72
C ARG A 6 4.26 14.23 18.24
N PRO A 7 4.41 15.46 18.78
CA PRO A 7 4.39 15.68 20.22
C PRO A 7 3.04 15.23 20.79
N LYS A 8 3.06 14.69 22.01
CA LYS A 8 1.82 14.37 22.73
C LYS A 8 1.00 15.64 22.85
N ARG A 9 -0.24 15.61 22.36
CA ARG A 9 -1.16 16.73 22.54
C ARG A 9 -1.35 16.97 24.03
N PRO A 10 -1.02 18.14 24.57
CA PRO A 10 -1.36 18.45 25.94
C PRO A 10 -2.88 18.44 26.10
N ALA A 11 -3.37 18.11 27.31
CA ALA A 11 -4.78 18.26 27.64
C ALA A 11 -5.19 19.72 27.32
N ARG A 12 -6.20 19.88 26.48
CA ARG A 12 -6.67 21.21 26.05
C ARG A 12 -7.29 21.93 27.27
N ARG A 13 -6.55 22.84 27.85
CA ARG A 13 -7.13 23.99 28.54
C ARG A 13 -7.07 25.16 27.58
N ALA A 14 -8.23 25.60 27.07
CA ALA A 14 -8.48 26.85 26.33
C ALA A 14 -7.30 27.44 25.50
N GLY A 15 -6.61 26.63 24.69
CA GLY A 15 -5.44 27.09 23.97
C GLY A 15 -5.71 27.30 22.48
N ALA A 16 -5.47 28.50 22.00
CA ALA A 16 -5.44 28.83 20.58
C ALA A 16 -4.44 27.90 19.84
N LYS A 17 -4.82 27.40 18.69
CA LYS A 17 -3.94 26.71 17.76
C LYS A 17 -3.27 27.76 16.87
N SER A 18 -1.96 27.88 16.95
CA SER A 18 -1.20 28.74 16.01
C SER A 18 0.11 28.07 15.64
N ASP A 19 0.60 28.33 14.43
CA ASP A 19 1.84 27.76 13.94
C ASP A 19 3.06 28.14 14.80
N PRO A 20 3.18 29.39 15.34
CA PRO A 20 4.27 29.71 16.25
C PRO A 20 4.30 28.86 17.51
N ILE A 21 3.13 28.58 18.13
CA ILE A 21 3.06 27.73 19.34
C ILE A 21 3.47 26.28 19.00
N ASP A 22 3.05 25.77 17.86
CA ASP A 22 3.42 24.41 17.44
C ASP A 22 4.91 24.34 17.10
N ALA A 23 5.49 25.38 16.47
CA ALA A 23 6.92 25.47 16.18
C ALA A 23 7.76 25.55 17.46
N GLU A 24 7.37 26.39 18.44
CA GLU A 24 8.07 26.50 19.72
C GLU A 24 8.04 25.18 20.51
N ARG A 25 6.90 24.49 20.52
CA ARG A 25 6.78 23.15 21.14
C ARG A 25 7.68 22.12 20.46
N ALA A 26 7.72 22.13 19.12
CA ALA A 26 8.60 21.25 18.38
C ALA A 26 10.07 21.54 18.68
N ALA A 27 10.47 22.81 18.75
CA ALA A 27 11.82 23.20 19.11
C ALA A 27 12.19 22.75 20.53
N ARG A 28 11.33 22.98 21.51
CA ARG A 28 11.54 22.53 22.90
C ARG A 28 11.63 21.01 23.02
N ASP A 29 10.75 20.27 22.31
CA ASP A 29 10.80 18.80 22.29
C ASP A 29 12.08 18.28 21.62
N ALA A 30 12.57 18.95 20.58
CA ALA A 30 13.85 18.65 19.95
C ALA A 30 15.03 18.81 20.91
N LEU A 31 15.07 19.93 21.62
CA LEU A 31 16.14 20.23 22.57
C LEU A 31 16.14 19.28 23.78
N ALA A 32 14.98 18.79 24.19
CA ALA A 32 14.83 17.87 25.33
C ALA A 32 15.22 16.42 25.00
N ARG A 33 15.41 16.07 23.71
CA ARG A 33 15.73 14.69 23.30
C ARG A 33 17.21 14.50 23.08
N THR A 34 17.76 13.46 23.66
CA THR A 34 19.17 13.06 23.46
C THR A 34 19.39 12.41 22.08
N ARG A 35 18.35 11.88 21.45
CA ARG A 35 18.41 11.23 20.14
C ARG A 35 17.26 11.69 19.24
N LEU A 36 17.60 12.32 18.17
CA LEU A 36 16.67 12.75 17.11
C LEU A 36 16.75 11.84 15.90
N ALA A 37 15.62 11.55 15.28
CA ALA A 37 15.60 10.78 14.05
C ALA A 37 16.06 11.65 12.88
N GLN A 38 16.76 11.02 11.95
CA GLN A 38 17.11 11.66 10.68
C GLN A 38 15.91 11.61 9.73
N PRO A 39 15.66 12.68 8.95
CA PRO A 39 14.63 12.68 7.94
C PRO A 39 14.85 11.57 6.89
N LYS A 40 13.76 11.17 6.26
CA LYS A 40 13.85 10.24 5.12
C LYS A 40 14.67 10.88 3.99
N THR A 41 15.70 10.19 3.52
CA THR A 41 16.65 10.68 2.50
C THR A 41 16.92 9.62 1.42
N GLY A 42 17.66 10.01 0.40
CA GLY A 42 18.12 9.17 -0.70
C GLY A 42 17.35 9.39 -2.00
N PRO A 43 18.06 9.49 -3.13
CA PRO A 43 17.44 9.72 -4.45
C PRO A 43 16.56 8.54 -4.89
N GLU A 44 17.02 7.29 -4.68
CA GLU A 44 16.23 6.10 -5.00
C GLU A 44 14.95 6.04 -4.19
N ARG A 45 15.04 6.35 -2.90
CA ARG A 45 13.87 6.43 -2.03
C ARG A 45 12.88 7.49 -2.50
N ALA A 46 13.37 8.67 -2.89
CA ALA A 46 12.53 9.77 -3.38
C ALA A 46 11.85 9.39 -4.70
N ALA A 47 12.59 8.82 -5.64
CA ALA A 47 12.07 8.31 -6.91
C ALA A 47 10.99 7.24 -6.70
N LEU A 48 11.25 6.24 -5.85
CA LEU A 48 10.26 5.21 -5.53
C LEU A 48 9.00 5.79 -4.89
N GLN A 49 9.11 6.80 -4.03
CA GLN A 49 7.96 7.45 -3.41
C GLN A 49 7.07 8.16 -4.45
N MET A 50 7.68 8.87 -5.41
CA MET A 50 6.95 9.52 -6.51
C MET A 50 6.24 8.49 -7.38
N LEU A 51 6.96 7.46 -7.83
CA LEU A 51 6.40 6.39 -8.68
C LEU A 51 5.27 5.61 -7.98
N LEU A 52 5.42 5.28 -6.70
CA LEU A 52 4.36 4.62 -5.92
C LEU A 52 3.12 5.50 -5.80
N THR A 53 3.30 6.82 -5.65
CA THR A 53 2.19 7.76 -5.56
C THR A 53 1.46 7.88 -6.91
N ALA A 54 2.19 8.07 -8.01
CA ALA A 54 1.63 8.15 -9.35
C ALA A 54 0.92 6.83 -9.75
N ARG A 55 1.60 5.69 -9.54
CA ARG A 55 0.99 4.38 -9.80
C ARG A 55 -0.32 4.17 -9.03
N ARG A 56 -0.36 4.57 -7.76
CA ARG A 56 -1.57 4.44 -6.95
C ARG A 56 -2.70 5.31 -7.50
N ALA A 57 -2.43 6.56 -7.86
CA ALA A 57 -3.41 7.44 -8.46
C ALA A 57 -3.98 6.88 -9.76
N ALA A 58 -3.12 6.32 -10.63
CA ALA A 58 -3.54 5.66 -11.86
C ALA A 58 -4.44 4.43 -11.59
N VAL A 59 -4.08 3.57 -10.63
CA VAL A 59 -4.89 2.39 -10.25
C VAL A 59 -6.24 2.79 -9.65
N GLU A 60 -6.26 3.78 -8.76
CA GLU A 60 -7.50 4.30 -8.15
C GLU A 60 -8.39 4.93 -9.22
N GLY A 61 -7.82 5.77 -10.11
CA GLY A 61 -8.56 6.39 -11.21
C GLY A 61 -9.12 5.37 -12.21
N ALA A 62 -8.36 4.31 -12.55
CA ALA A 62 -8.86 3.21 -13.38
C ALA A 62 -10.03 2.48 -12.71
N THR A 63 -9.91 2.19 -11.40
CA THR A 63 -10.96 1.52 -10.63
C THR A 63 -12.25 2.35 -10.58
N ASP A 64 -12.13 3.65 -10.39
CA ASP A 64 -13.29 4.55 -10.36
C ASP A 64 -13.96 4.66 -11.74
N ALA A 65 -13.14 4.77 -12.80
CA ALA A 65 -13.67 4.78 -14.17
C ALA A 65 -14.34 3.45 -14.54
N GLN A 66 -13.84 2.30 -14.05
CA GLN A 66 -14.50 1.00 -14.22
C GLN A 66 -15.87 0.94 -13.56
N ARG A 67 -16.00 1.46 -12.32
CA ARG A 67 -17.30 1.55 -11.63
C ARG A 67 -18.27 2.45 -12.36
N GLN A 68 -17.80 3.59 -12.88
CA GLN A 68 -18.60 4.51 -13.69
C GLN A 68 -19.06 3.84 -14.98
N LEU A 69 -18.16 3.13 -15.69
CA LEU A 69 -18.51 2.38 -16.91
C LEU A 69 -19.64 1.38 -16.64
N GLN A 70 -19.51 0.57 -15.58
CA GLN A 70 -20.53 -0.40 -15.19
C GLN A 70 -21.88 0.24 -14.88
N ALA A 71 -21.88 1.32 -14.09
CA ALA A 71 -23.10 2.05 -13.75
C ALA A 71 -23.77 2.65 -15.00
N MET A 72 -22.98 3.23 -15.90
CA MET A 72 -23.50 3.81 -17.15
C MET A 72 -24.05 2.76 -18.12
N VAL A 73 -23.43 1.57 -18.20
CA VAL A 73 -24.00 0.48 -19.00
C VAL A 73 -25.39 0.10 -18.50
N ILE A 74 -25.59 0.00 -17.18
CA ILE A 74 -26.88 -0.37 -16.58
C ILE A 74 -27.96 0.67 -16.87
N THR A 75 -27.61 1.96 -16.88
CA THR A 75 -28.57 3.07 -17.10
C THR A 75 -28.74 3.46 -18.56
N SER A 76 -27.96 2.86 -19.49
CA SER A 76 -28.01 3.14 -20.91
C SER A 76 -29.31 2.64 -21.54
N PRO A 77 -29.73 3.24 -22.70
CA PRO A 77 -30.83 2.72 -23.51
C PRO A 77 -30.65 1.24 -23.88
N GLU A 78 -31.74 0.51 -24.05
CA GLU A 78 -31.70 -0.95 -24.29
C GLU A 78 -30.82 -1.37 -25.49
N PRO A 79 -30.80 -0.67 -26.63
CA PRO A 79 -29.92 -1.04 -27.75
C PRO A 79 -28.43 -0.99 -27.40
N VAL A 80 -28.04 -0.13 -26.44
CA VAL A 80 -26.68 -0.04 -25.91
C VAL A 80 -26.44 -1.12 -24.88
N ARG A 81 -27.34 -1.24 -23.90
CA ARG A 81 -27.24 -2.20 -22.79
C ARG A 81 -27.16 -3.64 -23.29
N ALA A 82 -27.93 -3.99 -24.30
CA ALA A 82 -27.93 -5.33 -24.90
C ALA A 82 -26.56 -5.78 -25.38
N ARG A 83 -25.69 -4.84 -25.84
CA ARG A 83 -24.33 -5.12 -26.30
C ARG A 83 -23.39 -5.63 -25.21
N PHE A 84 -23.72 -5.43 -23.95
CA PHE A 84 -22.88 -5.74 -22.79
C PHE A 84 -23.42 -6.90 -21.94
N ARG A 85 -24.54 -7.50 -22.31
CA ARG A 85 -25.13 -8.63 -21.57
C ARG A 85 -24.16 -9.79 -21.44
N GLY A 86 -24.04 -10.34 -20.22
CA GLY A 86 -23.20 -11.51 -19.94
C GLY A 86 -21.69 -11.27 -20.01
N GLN A 87 -21.25 -10.03 -20.21
CA GLN A 87 -19.82 -9.72 -20.31
C GLN A 87 -19.18 -9.53 -18.94
N THR A 88 -17.94 -10.00 -18.78
CA THR A 88 -17.07 -9.66 -17.66
C THR A 88 -16.64 -8.18 -17.76
N THR A 89 -16.23 -7.57 -16.66
CA THR A 89 -15.71 -6.19 -16.65
C THR A 89 -14.60 -5.98 -17.69
N ARG A 90 -13.68 -6.93 -17.82
CA ARG A 90 -12.58 -6.86 -18.79
C ARG A 90 -13.08 -6.86 -20.26
N THR A 91 -14.01 -7.76 -20.57
CA THR A 91 -14.62 -7.82 -21.88
C THR A 91 -15.44 -6.56 -22.18
N MET A 92 -16.18 -6.07 -21.19
CA MET A 92 -16.96 -4.83 -21.28
C MET A 92 -16.08 -3.62 -21.64
N ILE A 93 -14.91 -3.47 -21.01
CA ILE A 93 -13.93 -2.41 -21.31
C ILE A 93 -13.45 -2.55 -22.77
N THR A 94 -13.14 -3.76 -23.22
CA THR A 94 -12.68 -4.01 -24.58
C THR A 94 -13.77 -3.68 -25.60
N THR A 95 -14.99 -4.12 -25.37
CA THR A 95 -16.17 -3.83 -26.23
C THR A 95 -16.42 -2.33 -26.27
N ALA A 96 -16.44 -1.66 -25.12
CA ALA A 96 -16.70 -0.22 -25.04
C ALA A 96 -15.61 0.61 -25.76
N ALA A 97 -14.33 0.26 -25.59
CA ALA A 97 -13.23 0.95 -26.27
C ALA A 97 -13.31 0.90 -27.79
N GLY A 98 -13.92 -0.17 -28.35
CA GLY A 98 -14.13 -0.39 -29.77
C GLY A 98 -15.42 0.21 -30.34
N LEU A 99 -16.28 0.83 -29.53
CA LEU A 99 -17.52 1.44 -29.99
C LEU A 99 -17.25 2.54 -31.03
N ARG A 100 -18.11 2.57 -32.05
CA ARG A 100 -18.10 3.59 -33.11
C ARG A 100 -19.42 4.32 -33.11
N PRO A 101 -19.56 5.42 -32.33
CA PRO A 101 -20.75 6.24 -32.39
C PRO A 101 -20.90 6.85 -33.78
N THR A 102 -22.04 6.63 -34.43
CA THR A 102 -22.36 7.22 -35.76
C THR A 102 -23.64 8.03 -35.64
N SER A 103 -23.69 9.14 -36.33
CA SER A 103 -24.85 10.03 -36.34
C SER A 103 -26.10 9.37 -36.97
N SER A 104 -25.94 8.26 -37.67
CA SER A 104 -27.04 7.50 -38.32
C SER A 104 -27.97 6.78 -37.34
N SER A 105 -27.63 6.73 -36.06
CA SER A 105 -28.45 6.06 -35.04
C SER A 105 -29.71 6.83 -34.61
N GLY A 106 -29.89 8.07 -35.03
CA GLY A 106 -31.10 8.89 -34.84
C GLY A 106 -31.45 9.27 -33.41
N ASP A 107 -31.07 8.49 -32.41
CA ASP A 107 -31.36 8.72 -30.98
C ASP A 107 -30.13 9.34 -30.29
N ILE A 108 -30.30 10.58 -29.83
CA ILE A 108 -29.25 11.33 -29.13
C ILE A 108 -28.78 10.61 -27.85
N ALA A 109 -29.68 9.92 -27.13
CA ALA A 109 -29.32 9.21 -25.92
C ALA A 109 -28.42 8.00 -26.22
N VAL A 110 -28.70 7.28 -27.33
CA VAL A 110 -27.86 6.16 -27.79
C VAL A 110 -26.49 6.65 -28.22
N ILE A 111 -26.42 7.71 -29.04
CA ILE A 111 -25.14 8.25 -29.52
C ILE A 111 -24.30 8.75 -28.36
N THR A 112 -24.91 9.48 -27.42
CA THR A 112 -24.23 9.99 -26.22
C THR A 112 -23.72 8.86 -25.35
N ALA A 113 -24.55 7.83 -25.06
CA ALA A 113 -24.15 6.67 -24.28
C ALA A 113 -22.95 5.94 -24.91
N LEU A 114 -22.99 5.67 -26.23
CA LEU A 114 -21.87 5.03 -26.94
C LEU A 114 -20.59 5.86 -26.89
N THR A 115 -20.70 7.17 -27.00
CA THR A 115 -19.55 8.09 -26.93
C THR A 115 -18.91 8.07 -25.54
N VAL A 116 -19.72 8.26 -24.50
CA VAL A 116 -19.21 8.34 -23.11
C VAL A 116 -18.63 7.00 -22.67
N LEU A 117 -19.30 5.88 -22.99
CA LEU A 117 -18.77 4.55 -22.68
C LEU A 117 -17.44 4.28 -23.35
N ARG A 118 -17.27 4.70 -24.61
CA ARG A 118 -15.99 4.61 -25.31
C ARG A 118 -14.89 5.42 -24.63
N GLU A 119 -15.17 6.67 -24.28
CA GLU A 119 -14.19 7.54 -23.63
C GLU A 119 -13.79 7.00 -22.24
N LEU A 120 -14.72 6.52 -21.45
CA LEU A 120 -14.42 5.86 -20.17
C LEU A 120 -13.55 4.63 -20.35
N ALA A 121 -13.85 3.78 -21.32
CA ALA A 121 -13.06 2.58 -21.58
C ALA A 121 -11.63 2.90 -22.05
N ARG A 122 -11.46 3.93 -22.89
CA ARG A 122 -10.14 4.43 -23.31
C ARG A 122 -9.37 5.00 -22.13
N ARG A 123 -10.02 5.77 -21.26
CA ARG A 123 -9.41 6.29 -20.05
C ARG A 123 -8.95 5.18 -19.12
N ILE A 124 -9.74 4.13 -18.91
CA ILE A 124 -9.37 2.96 -18.11
C ILE A 124 -8.08 2.34 -18.68
N ARG A 125 -8.04 2.05 -19.97
CA ARG A 125 -6.88 1.44 -20.63
C ARG A 125 -5.62 2.31 -20.53
N PHE A 126 -5.76 3.62 -20.65
CA PHE A 126 -4.67 4.57 -20.49
C PHE A 126 -4.09 4.51 -19.07
N LEU A 127 -4.96 4.58 -18.05
CA LEU A 127 -4.54 4.54 -16.66
C LEU A 127 -3.93 3.19 -16.26
N GLU A 128 -4.44 2.09 -16.79
CA GLU A 128 -3.86 0.76 -16.59
C GLU A 128 -2.45 0.65 -17.21
N ALA A 129 -2.25 1.21 -18.39
CA ALA A 129 -0.95 1.26 -19.06
C ALA A 129 0.04 2.13 -18.27
N GLU A 130 -0.38 3.31 -17.84
CA GLU A 130 0.40 4.22 -16.98
C GLU A 130 0.84 3.54 -15.67
N ALA A 131 -0.08 2.84 -15.00
CA ALA A 131 0.23 2.10 -13.78
C ALA A 131 1.27 0.98 -14.02
N LEU A 132 1.21 0.31 -15.18
CA LEU A 132 2.17 -0.72 -15.58
C LEU A 132 3.56 -0.13 -15.85
N ASP A 133 3.63 1.03 -16.51
CA ASP A 133 4.90 1.69 -16.80
C ASP A 133 5.59 2.19 -15.52
N HIS A 134 4.83 2.75 -14.59
CA HIS A 134 5.35 3.06 -13.24
C HIS A 134 5.84 1.81 -12.52
N GLU A 135 5.16 0.67 -12.64
CA GLU A 135 5.61 -0.58 -12.03
C GLU A 135 6.91 -1.08 -12.64
N LYS A 136 7.11 -0.96 -13.97
CA LYS A 136 8.38 -1.28 -14.64
C LYS A 136 9.52 -0.42 -14.10
N ALA A 137 9.31 0.89 -13.97
CA ALA A 137 10.29 1.82 -13.42
C ALA A 137 10.63 1.50 -11.96
N ILE A 138 9.63 1.21 -11.12
CA ILE A 138 9.82 0.76 -9.73
C ILE A 138 10.66 -0.51 -9.71
N ARG A 139 10.35 -1.49 -10.55
CA ARG A 139 11.09 -2.76 -10.63
C ARG A 139 12.56 -2.54 -10.98
N ALA A 140 12.86 -1.64 -11.92
CA ALA A 140 14.22 -1.31 -12.31
C ALA A 140 15.01 -0.72 -11.14
N ILE A 141 14.46 0.26 -10.43
CA ILE A 141 15.10 0.88 -9.26
C ILE A 141 15.32 -0.15 -8.15
N VAL A 142 14.30 -0.97 -7.82
CA VAL A 142 14.44 -1.99 -6.76
C VAL A 142 15.49 -3.04 -7.12
N ARG A 143 15.56 -3.47 -8.38
CA ARG A 143 16.57 -4.43 -8.85
C ARG A 143 18.01 -3.86 -8.75
N SER A 144 18.17 -2.58 -9.04
CA SER A 144 19.46 -1.92 -8.95
C SER A 144 19.87 -1.67 -7.49
N TRP A 145 18.94 -1.23 -6.65
CA TRP A 145 19.26 -0.78 -5.29
C TRP A 145 19.24 -1.91 -4.26
N ARG A 146 18.19 -2.77 -4.28
CA ARG A 146 17.98 -3.83 -3.28
C ARG A 146 17.36 -5.09 -3.90
N PRO A 147 18.14 -5.78 -4.77
CA PRO A 147 17.68 -7.02 -5.41
C PRO A 147 17.37 -8.13 -4.40
N ASP A 148 18.07 -8.13 -3.26
CA ASP A 148 17.92 -9.11 -2.18
C ASP A 148 16.50 -9.19 -1.61
N LEU A 149 15.74 -8.09 -1.66
CA LEU A 149 14.34 -8.08 -1.22
C LEU A 149 13.43 -8.87 -2.17
N LEU A 150 13.73 -8.88 -3.47
CA LEU A 150 12.94 -9.60 -4.47
C LEU A 150 13.11 -11.11 -4.40
N ALA A 151 14.15 -11.60 -3.74
CA ALA A 151 14.36 -13.02 -3.47
C ALA A 151 13.43 -13.56 -2.36
N LEU A 152 12.83 -12.69 -1.57
CA LEU A 152 11.95 -13.09 -0.47
C LEU A 152 10.55 -13.48 -0.99
N THR A 153 10.05 -14.64 -0.58
CA THR A 153 8.71 -15.10 -0.96
C THR A 153 7.63 -14.07 -0.60
N GLY A 154 6.86 -13.66 -1.60
CA GLY A 154 5.77 -12.70 -1.45
C GLY A 154 6.20 -11.24 -1.52
N VAL A 155 7.47 -10.95 -1.75
CA VAL A 155 8.00 -9.59 -1.90
C VAL A 155 8.21 -9.26 -3.38
N GLY A 156 7.19 -8.72 -4.02
CA GLY A 156 7.29 -8.17 -5.37
C GLY A 156 7.79 -6.72 -5.39
N PRO A 157 8.00 -6.12 -6.58
CA PRO A 157 8.57 -4.78 -6.72
C PRO A 157 7.81 -3.70 -5.92
N ILE A 158 6.49 -3.73 -5.95
CA ILE A 158 5.65 -2.76 -5.24
C ILE A 158 5.77 -2.89 -3.72
N VAL A 159 5.81 -4.13 -3.22
CA VAL A 159 6.02 -4.41 -1.79
C VAL A 159 7.41 -3.94 -1.37
N ALA A 160 8.46 -4.30 -2.11
CA ALA A 160 9.83 -3.89 -1.84
C ALA A 160 9.96 -2.37 -1.83
N ALA A 161 9.45 -1.68 -2.85
CA ALA A 161 9.46 -0.23 -2.92
C ALA A 161 8.72 0.42 -1.73
N THR A 162 7.56 -0.10 -1.34
CA THR A 162 6.81 0.39 -0.19
C THR A 162 7.59 0.22 1.11
N VAL A 163 8.26 -0.92 1.28
CA VAL A 163 9.11 -1.19 2.44
C VAL A 163 10.31 -0.23 2.47
N LEU A 164 11.00 -0.06 1.33
CA LEU A 164 12.16 0.83 1.19
C LEU A 164 11.80 2.29 1.46
N THR A 165 10.68 2.77 0.93
CA THR A 165 10.23 4.16 1.16
C THR A 165 9.82 4.44 2.59
N ALA A 166 9.27 3.44 3.30
CA ALA A 166 8.91 3.55 4.71
C ALA A 166 10.14 3.48 5.62
N TRP A 167 11.09 2.57 5.34
CA TRP A 167 12.34 2.39 6.09
C TRP A 167 13.32 3.52 5.84
N SER A 168 13.58 3.89 4.59
CA SER A 168 14.45 4.94 4.08
C SER A 168 15.95 4.62 4.09
N HIS A 169 16.59 4.45 5.24
CA HIS A 169 18.03 4.24 5.38
C HIS A 169 18.38 3.47 6.65
N PRO A 170 19.58 2.87 6.74
CA PRO A 170 20.05 2.17 7.93
C PRO A 170 20.02 3.05 9.18
N GLY A 171 19.67 2.47 10.31
CA GLY A 171 19.66 3.14 11.61
C GLY A 171 18.48 4.09 11.86
N ARG A 172 17.61 4.37 10.86
CA ARG A 172 16.43 5.21 11.08
C ARG A 172 15.46 4.57 12.07
N CYS A 173 15.22 3.28 11.97
CA CYS A 173 14.51 2.52 12.97
C CYS A 173 15.51 1.91 13.94
N ARG A 174 15.39 2.22 15.23
CA ARG A 174 16.35 1.75 16.26
C ARG A 174 16.44 0.22 16.40
N ASN A 175 15.38 -0.51 16.05
CA ASN A 175 15.29 -1.96 16.10
C ASN A 175 14.07 -2.48 15.33
N ASP A 176 13.94 -3.81 15.23
CA ASP A 176 12.81 -4.49 14.56
C ASP A 176 11.45 -4.21 15.22
N ALA A 177 11.42 -3.94 16.51
CA ALA A 177 10.20 -3.58 17.23
C ALA A 177 9.71 -2.18 16.82
N ALA A 178 10.63 -1.21 16.68
CA ALA A 178 10.31 0.13 16.18
C ALA A 178 9.81 0.09 14.73
N PHE A 179 10.44 -0.72 13.87
CA PHE A 179 9.96 -0.93 12.50
C PHE A 179 8.56 -1.57 12.47
N ALA A 180 8.30 -2.57 13.34
CA ALA A 180 6.96 -3.16 13.43
C ALA A 180 5.91 -2.19 14.00
N MET A 181 6.29 -1.28 14.89
CA MET A 181 5.42 -0.17 15.35
C MET A 181 5.10 0.77 14.19
N LEU A 182 6.11 1.17 13.41
CA LEU A 182 5.92 1.97 12.20
C LEU A 182 4.96 1.29 11.22
N ALA A 183 5.07 -0.03 11.05
CA ALA A 183 4.19 -0.83 10.19
C ALA A 183 2.79 -1.10 10.78
N GLY A 184 2.50 -0.67 11.99
CA GLY A 184 1.26 -1.05 12.68
C GLY A 184 1.12 -2.56 12.92
N ALA A 185 2.24 -3.30 12.94
CA ALA A 185 2.28 -4.76 13.12
C ALA A 185 2.68 -5.19 14.54
N ALA A 186 3.16 -4.27 15.37
CA ALA A 186 3.48 -4.55 16.77
C ALA A 186 2.20 -4.62 17.62
N PRO A 187 2.10 -5.59 18.54
CA PRO A 187 0.98 -5.67 19.47
C PRO A 187 1.04 -4.52 20.48
N ILE A 188 -0.11 -3.95 20.82
CA ILE A 188 -0.23 -2.95 21.87
C ILE A 188 -0.75 -3.64 23.14
N PRO A 189 -0.02 -3.61 24.26
CA PRO A 189 -0.52 -4.14 25.52
C PRO A 189 -1.84 -3.48 25.92
N ALA A 190 -2.78 -4.29 26.35
CA ALA A 190 -4.09 -3.86 26.83
C ALA A 190 -4.49 -4.69 28.06
N SER A 191 -3.49 -5.00 28.88
CA SER A 191 -3.62 -5.82 30.08
C SER A 191 -4.26 -5.04 31.21
N SER A 192 -5.07 -5.70 32.02
CA SER A 192 -5.66 -5.18 33.24
C SER A 192 -5.62 -6.30 34.30
N GLY A 193 -5.01 -6.03 35.43
CA GLY A 193 -4.83 -7.00 36.52
C GLY A 193 -4.09 -8.25 36.05
N LYS A 194 -4.62 -9.44 36.31
CA LYS A 194 -4.02 -10.73 35.96
C LYS A 194 -4.22 -11.13 34.49
N THR A 195 -4.96 -10.35 33.69
CA THR A 195 -5.28 -10.70 32.30
C THR A 195 -4.30 -10.02 31.35
N VAL A 196 -3.49 -10.82 30.62
CA VAL A 196 -2.61 -10.33 29.56
C VAL A 196 -3.37 -10.33 28.24
N ARG A 197 -3.65 -9.14 27.69
CA ARG A 197 -4.29 -8.96 26.39
C ARG A 197 -3.50 -8.00 25.52
N TYR A 198 -3.63 -8.18 24.21
CA TYR A 198 -3.04 -7.29 23.21
C TYR A 198 -4.12 -6.80 22.24
N ARG A 199 -4.15 -5.51 21.99
CA ARG A 199 -5.03 -4.90 21.01
C ARG A 199 -4.31 -4.61 19.70
N LEU A 200 -5.11 -4.45 18.65
CA LEU A 200 -4.62 -4.06 17.34
C LEU A 200 -3.99 -2.66 17.40
N ASN A 201 -2.79 -2.53 16.86
CA ASN A 201 -2.21 -1.23 16.57
C ASN A 201 -2.90 -0.61 15.35
N ARG A 202 -3.68 0.45 15.55
CA ARG A 202 -4.36 1.20 14.49
C ARG A 202 -3.52 2.37 13.97
N SER A 203 -2.41 2.69 14.62
CA SER A 203 -1.44 3.68 14.18
C SER A 203 -0.41 3.06 13.24
N GLY A 204 0.45 3.88 12.68
CA GLY A 204 1.51 3.46 11.77
C GLY A 204 1.19 3.69 10.29
N ASP A 205 2.15 3.35 9.47
CA ASP A 205 2.05 3.50 8.01
C ASP A 205 1.11 2.46 7.40
N ARG A 206 -0.03 2.92 6.87
CA ARG A 206 -1.05 2.04 6.29
C ARG A 206 -0.56 1.33 5.03
N GLN A 207 0.30 1.96 4.24
CA GLN A 207 0.82 1.35 3.01
C GLN A 207 1.81 0.23 3.36
N LEU A 208 2.68 0.47 4.33
CA LEU A 208 3.57 -0.56 4.85
C LEU A 208 2.77 -1.72 5.48
N ASN A 209 1.72 -1.44 6.25
CA ASN A 209 0.83 -2.48 6.80
C ASN A 209 0.16 -3.31 5.71
N ARG A 210 -0.30 -2.66 4.61
CA ARG A 210 -0.87 -3.34 3.44
C ARG A 210 0.18 -4.20 2.74
N ALA A 211 1.41 -3.71 2.57
CA ALA A 211 2.51 -4.47 2.00
C ALA A 211 2.80 -5.74 2.81
N LEU A 212 2.90 -5.65 4.15
CA LEU A 212 3.04 -6.82 5.03
C LEU A 212 1.85 -7.79 4.92
N HIS A 213 0.63 -7.27 4.73
CA HIS A 213 -0.54 -8.11 4.52
C HIS A 213 -0.46 -8.87 3.20
N THR A 214 -0.03 -8.24 2.12
CA THR A 214 0.18 -8.88 0.82
C THR A 214 1.18 -10.02 0.93
N VAL A 215 2.33 -9.79 1.57
CA VAL A 215 3.33 -10.85 1.84
C VAL A 215 2.71 -11.99 2.65
N THR A 216 1.97 -11.67 3.72
CA THR A 216 1.30 -12.67 4.56
C THR A 216 0.35 -13.55 3.75
N MET A 217 -0.48 -12.96 2.90
CA MET A 217 -1.45 -13.70 2.09
C MET A 217 -0.76 -14.57 1.05
N THR A 218 0.27 -14.05 0.38
CA THR A 218 1.06 -14.83 -0.59
C THR A 218 1.76 -16.01 0.07
N ARG A 219 2.36 -15.82 1.25
CA ARG A 219 3.02 -16.91 1.98
C ARG A 219 2.05 -17.96 2.50
N LEU A 220 0.88 -17.56 2.97
CA LEU A 220 -0.18 -18.52 3.35
C LEU A 220 -0.63 -19.41 2.18
N GLN A 221 -0.53 -18.91 0.95
CA GLN A 221 -0.87 -19.69 -0.25
C GLN A 221 0.29 -20.53 -0.78
N ARG A 222 1.54 -20.06 -0.69
CA ARG A 222 2.67 -20.62 -1.44
C ARG A 222 3.83 -21.13 -0.59
N ASP A 223 3.92 -20.75 0.69
CA ASP A 223 5.02 -21.12 1.58
C ASP A 223 4.56 -22.17 2.59
N GLU A 224 5.16 -23.35 2.52
CA GLU A 224 4.80 -24.50 3.36
C GLU A 224 5.04 -24.21 4.85
N ARG A 225 6.16 -23.57 5.18
CA ARG A 225 6.49 -23.23 6.58
C ARG A 225 5.45 -22.30 7.19
N THR A 226 4.97 -21.34 6.40
CA THR A 226 3.91 -20.41 6.84
C THR A 226 2.59 -21.13 7.02
N ARG A 227 2.24 -22.07 6.13
CA ARG A 227 1.02 -22.89 6.28
C ARG A 227 1.08 -23.74 7.53
N ALA A 228 2.17 -24.50 7.71
CA ALA A 228 2.36 -25.34 8.89
C ALA A 228 2.30 -24.54 10.22
N TYR A 229 2.88 -23.33 10.22
CA TYR A 229 2.72 -22.40 11.35
C TYR A 229 1.26 -22.03 11.58
N ALA A 230 0.53 -21.68 10.53
CA ALA A 230 -0.88 -21.26 10.65
C ALA A 230 -1.75 -22.41 11.17
N ASP A 231 -1.56 -23.63 10.68
CA ASP A 231 -2.32 -24.81 11.09
C ASP A 231 -2.07 -25.16 12.56
N ARG A 232 -0.81 -25.14 13.00
CA ARG A 232 -0.47 -25.33 14.42
C ARG A 232 -1.16 -24.27 15.29
N ARG A 233 -1.14 -22.98 14.88
CA ARG A 233 -1.78 -21.91 15.65
C ARG A 233 -3.29 -22.03 15.69
N ARG A 234 -3.93 -22.57 14.63
CA ARG A 234 -5.37 -22.89 14.63
C ARG A 234 -5.69 -24.01 15.62
N ALA A 235 -4.86 -25.07 15.64
CA ALA A 235 -5.00 -26.15 16.62
C ALA A 235 -4.87 -25.66 18.07
N GLU A 236 -4.09 -24.59 18.31
CA GLU A 236 -4.01 -23.91 19.61
C GLU A 236 -5.17 -22.93 19.88
N GLY A 237 -6.22 -22.92 19.05
CA GLY A 237 -7.42 -22.10 19.22
C GLY A 237 -7.26 -20.63 18.77
N LYS A 238 -6.22 -20.27 18.00
CA LYS A 238 -6.05 -18.90 17.48
C LYS A 238 -6.91 -18.68 16.25
N THR A 239 -7.53 -17.51 16.18
CA THR A 239 -8.29 -17.10 15.00
C THR A 239 -7.36 -16.72 13.84
N ASP A 240 -7.84 -16.83 12.59
CA ASP A 240 -7.08 -16.41 11.40
C ASP A 240 -6.64 -14.92 11.45
N ARG A 241 -7.41 -14.07 12.12
CA ARG A 241 -7.04 -12.66 12.32
C ARG A 241 -5.82 -12.53 13.24
N GLU A 242 -5.73 -13.33 14.29
CA GLU A 242 -4.59 -13.36 15.21
C GLU A 242 -3.36 -13.95 14.52
N ILE A 243 -3.53 -15.04 13.80
CA ILE A 243 -2.46 -15.68 13.02
C ILE A 243 -1.85 -14.70 12.03
N LYS A 244 -2.66 -14.00 11.24
CA LYS A 244 -2.20 -12.96 10.29
C LYS A 244 -1.46 -11.82 10.99
N ARG A 245 -1.87 -11.41 12.21
CA ARG A 245 -1.14 -10.42 13.01
C ARG A 245 0.25 -10.91 13.44
N CYS A 246 0.33 -12.15 13.92
CA CYS A 246 1.61 -12.77 14.26
C CYS A 246 2.54 -12.86 13.04
N LEU A 247 2.02 -13.36 11.92
CA LEU A 247 2.79 -13.46 10.67
C LEU A 247 3.32 -12.10 10.20
N LYS A 248 2.49 -11.05 10.22
CA LYS A 248 2.95 -9.68 9.90
C LYS A 248 4.11 -9.25 10.80
N ARG A 249 4.09 -9.60 12.09
CA ARG A 249 5.16 -9.26 13.01
C ARG A 249 6.45 -10.01 12.68
N TYR A 250 6.38 -11.29 12.30
CA TYR A 250 7.53 -12.06 11.84
C TYR A 250 8.09 -11.54 10.53
N ILE A 251 7.22 -11.25 9.56
CA ILE A 251 7.63 -10.65 8.27
C ILE A 251 8.29 -9.29 8.48
N ALA A 252 7.74 -8.44 9.35
CA ALA A 252 8.36 -7.15 9.67
C ALA A 252 9.76 -7.31 10.26
N ARG A 253 9.98 -8.31 11.14
CA ARG A 253 11.30 -8.63 11.71
C ARG A 253 12.28 -9.11 10.63
N GLU A 254 11.84 -10.01 9.77
CA GLU A 254 12.64 -10.54 8.67
C GLU A 254 13.07 -9.43 7.71
N LEU A 255 12.11 -8.60 7.26
CA LEU A 255 12.39 -7.47 6.39
C LEU A 255 13.32 -6.45 7.06
N TYR A 256 13.12 -6.12 8.33
CA TYR A 256 14.01 -5.21 9.05
C TYR A 256 15.45 -5.73 9.09
N ARG A 257 15.65 -7.02 9.42
CA ARG A 257 16.98 -7.62 9.43
C ARG A 257 17.65 -7.55 8.05
N ARG A 258 16.90 -7.85 7.00
CA ARG A 258 17.41 -7.77 5.63
C ARG A 258 17.75 -6.33 5.23
N LEU A 259 16.95 -5.35 5.66
CA LEU A 259 17.16 -3.93 5.37
C LEU A 259 18.43 -3.38 6.05
N GLU A 260 18.65 -3.73 7.33
CA GLU A 260 19.82 -3.27 8.10
C GLU A 260 21.08 -4.04 7.73
N HIS A 261 20.96 -5.31 7.31
CA HIS A 261 22.07 -6.20 6.95
C HIS A 261 21.78 -6.81 5.57
N PRO A 262 22.02 -6.07 4.48
CA PRO A 262 21.87 -6.61 3.14
C PRO A 262 22.84 -7.79 2.96
N ALA A 263 22.34 -8.90 2.35
CA ALA A 263 23.25 -9.97 1.93
C ALA A 263 24.26 -9.38 0.96
N SER A 264 25.55 -9.59 1.20
CA SER A 264 26.57 -9.22 0.26
C SER A 264 26.34 -10.00 -1.05
N ALA A 265 26.68 -9.39 -2.18
CA ALA A 265 26.56 -10.07 -3.48
C ALA A 265 27.41 -11.35 -3.57
N LEU A 266 28.28 -11.59 -2.61
CA LEU A 266 29.14 -12.77 -2.46
C LEU A 266 28.40 -13.99 -1.86
N ASP A 267 27.27 -13.78 -1.18
CA ASP A 267 26.50 -14.89 -0.57
C ASP A 267 25.40 -15.45 -1.50
N ALA A 268 25.32 -14.96 -2.73
CA ALA A 268 24.31 -15.32 -3.72
C ALA A 268 24.86 -16.06 -4.95
N ALA A 269 26.15 -16.46 -4.92
CA ALA A 269 26.82 -17.23 -5.98
C ALA A 269 26.89 -18.71 -5.66
#